data_1f29cba92512bb229f90d244055fb93f
#
_entry.id   1f29cba92512bb229f90d244055fb93f
#
_cell.length_a   1.000
_cell.length_b   1.000
_cell.length_c   1.000
_cell.angle_alpha   90.00
_cell.angle_beta   90.00
_cell.angle_gamma   90.00
#
_symmetry.space_group_name_H-M   'P 1'
#
loop_
_entity.id
_entity.type
_entity.pdbx_description
1 polymer ?
#
loop_
_entity_poly.entity_id
_entity_poly.type
_entity_poly.pdbx_seq_one_letter_code
_entity_poly.pdbx_strand_id
1 'polypeptide(L)'
;QRQMCIRDSILVDLLQHPDETLCTRFIPSNEPVSSVKKWIAHSEGFAKGEIHINKCATEILNSENAVSILPIGITRIEGEFEKDDIVRIMDFQGNQVGIGKVNCDAKQAKEAIGKHGKKAVVHYDYLYIE
;
A
#
# COMPACT_ATOMS: atom_id res chain seq x y z
N GLN A 1 -16.36 -25.37 -10.78
CA GLN A 1 -15.58 -25.93 -11.90
C GLN A 1 -14.33 -26.59 -11.36
N ARG A 2 -14.22 -27.92 -11.46
CA ARG A 2 -13.00 -28.65 -11.13
C ARG A 2 -12.00 -28.40 -12.26
N GLN A 3 -10.97 -27.62 -12.02
CA GLN A 3 -9.77 -27.68 -12.83
C GLN A 3 -9.03 -28.98 -12.47
N MET A 4 -9.09 -29.94 -13.36
CA MET A 4 -8.22 -31.11 -13.27
C MET A 4 -6.82 -30.69 -13.72
N CYS A 5 -5.82 -30.90 -12.86
CA CYS A 5 -4.43 -30.86 -13.28
C CYS A 5 -4.19 -31.98 -14.31
N ILE A 6 -4.00 -31.61 -15.57
CA ILE A 6 -3.82 -32.55 -16.68
C ILE A 6 -2.37 -33.08 -16.77
N ARG A 7 -1.46 -32.63 -15.88
CA ARG A 7 -0.02 -32.96 -15.92
C ARG A 7 0.51 -33.43 -14.58
N ASP A 8 0.06 -34.60 -14.15
CA ASP A 8 0.55 -35.20 -12.89
C ASP A 8 2.04 -35.57 -12.95
N SER A 9 2.57 -35.81 -14.16
CA SER A 9 3.99 -36.12 -14.39
C SER A 9 4.94 -34.97 -14.06
N ILE A 10 4.48 -33.72 -14.15
CA ILE A 10 5.31 -32.54 -13.84
C ILE A 10 5.74 -32.48 -12.37
N LEU A 11 4.97 -33.09 -11.46
CA LEU A 11 5.32 -33.02 -10.03
C LEU A 11 6.63 -33.77 -9.72
N VAL A 12 6.85 -34.91 -10.37
CA VAL A 12 8.08 -35.70 -10.21
C VAL A 12 9.28 -34.94 -10.80
N ASP A 13 9.11 -34.40 -12.01
CA ASP A 13 10.15 -33.63 -12.67
C ASP A 13 10.48 -32.34 -11.87
N LEU A 14 9.46 -31.69 -11.31
CA LEU A 14 9.63 -30.50 -10.47
C LEU A 14 10.42 -30.79 -9.19
N LEU A 15 10.22 -31.96 -8.59
CA LEU A 15 10.96 -32.36 -7.37
C LEU A 15 12.40 -32.79 -7.68
N GLN A 16 12.64 -33.41 -8.84
CA GLN A 16 13.96 -33.89 -9.23
C GLN A 16 14.78 -32.84 -9.96
N HIS A 17 14.15 -32.02 -10.81
CA HIS A 17 14.78 -31.02 -11.67
C HIS A 17 14.03 -29.68 -11.62
N PRO A 18 14.01 -28.98 -10.45
CA PRO A 18 13.18 -27.78 -10.25
C PRO A 18 13.55 -26.60 -11.16
N ASP A 19 14.81 -26.54 -11.57
CA ASP A 19 15.31 -25.42 -12.38
C ASP A 19 15.09 -25.62 -13.90
N GLU A 20 14.88 -26.88 -14.33
CA GLU A 20 14.65 -27.24 -15.74
C GLU A 20 13.16 -27.40 -16.07
N THR A 21 12.31 -27.53 -15.05
CA THR A 21 10.87 -27.74 -15.24
C THR A 21 10.15 -26.41 -15.42
N LEU A 22 9.38 -26.27 -16.49
CA LEU A 22 8.57 -25.08 -16.77
C LEU A 22 7.45 -24.94 -15.72
N CYS A 23 7.67 -24.10 -14.74
CA CYS A 23 6.71 -23.84 -13.65
C CYS A 23 6.77 -22.38 -13.16
N THR A 24 5.76 -21.96 -12.44
CA THR A 24 5.79 -20.70 -11.69
C THR A 24 6.27 -20.97 -10.28
N ARG A 25 7.42 -20.45 -9.94
CA ARG A 25 8.02 -20.60 -8.61
C ARG A 25 7.75 -19.36 -7.77
N PHE A 26 7.10 -19.53 -6.63
CA PHE A 26 6.91 -18.47 -5.64
C PHE A 26 8.03 -18.54 -4.61
N ILE A 27 8.90 -17.55 -4.62
CA ILE A 27 10.00 -17.45 -3.66
C ILE A 27 9.52 -16.61 -2.49
N PRO A 28 9.53 -17.13 -1.24
CA PRO A 28 9.16 -16.35 -0.08
C PRO A 28 10.18 -15.23 0.14
N SER A 29 9.69 -14.02 0.44
CA SER A 29 10.56 -12.93 0.88
C SER A 29 11.01 -13.17 2.31
N ASN A 30 12.23 -12.74 2.65
CA ASN A 30 12.76 -12.84 4.00
C ASN A 30 12.09 -11.84 4.96
N GLU A 31 11.38 -10.85 4.44
CA GLU A 31 10.68 -9.84 5.24
C GLU A 31 9.19 -10.17 5.33
N PRO A 32 8.66 -10.39 6.54
CA PRO A 32 7.24 -10.64 6.75
C PRO A 32 6.44 -9.35 6.59
N VAL A 33 5.82 -9.15 5.43
CA VAL A 33 4.85 -8.08 5.20
C VAL A 33 3.44 -8.61 5.46
N SER A 34 2.62 -7.86 6.19
CA SER A 34 1.25 -8.27 6.46
C SER A 34 0.46 -8.47 5.17
N SER A 35 -0.50 -9.40 5.17
CA SER A 35 -1.35 -9.68 3.99
C SER A 35 -2.12 -8.44 3.52
N VAL A 36 -2.52 -7.58 4.47
CA VAL A 36 -3.19 -6.31 4.19
C VAL A 36 -2.27 -5.35 3.45
N LYS A 37 -1.03 -5.18 3.90
CA LYS A 37 -0.06 -4.32 3.22
C LYS A 37 0.30 -4.83 1.83
N LYS A 38 0.43 -6.15 1.66
CA LYS A 38 0.63 -6.77 0.33
C LYS A 38 -0.54 -6.47 -0.61
N TRP A 39 -1.77 -6.58 -0.12
CA TRP A 39 -2.95 -6.25 -0.91
C TRP A 39 -2.96 -4.77 -1.30
N ILE A 40 -2.65 -3.86 -0.37
CA ILE A 40 -2.58 -2.42 -0.64
C ILE A 40 -1.51 -2.11 -1.70
N ALA A 41 -0.31 -2.68 -1.58
CA ALA A 41 0.77 -2.50 -2.55
C ALA A 41 0.37 -2.86 -3.99
N HIS A 42 -0.49 -3.88 -4.16
CA HIS A 42 -0.99 -4.28 -5.48
C HIS A 42 -2.28 -3.57 -5.91
N SER A 43 -2.75 -2.61 -5.11
CA SER A 43 -4.00 -1.88 -5.37
C SER A 43 -3.79 -0.48 -5.97
N GLU A 44 -2.60 -0.17 -6.45
CA GLU A 44 -2.25 1.14 -7.03
C GLU A 44 -3.20 1.56 -8.16
N GLY A 45 -3.57 0.63 -9.03
CA GLY A 45 -4.50 0.87 -10.14
C GLY A 45 -5.92 1.25 -9.71
N PHE A 46 -6.26 1.09 -8.43
CA PHE A 46 -7.56 1.43 -7.85
C PHE A 46 -7.54 2.72 -7.00
N ALA A 47 -6.42 3.44 -7.00
CA ALA A 47 -6.31 4.69 -6.25
C ALA A 47 -7.30 5.75 -6.80
N LYS A 48 -8.14 6.28 -5.92
CA LYS A 48 -9.18 7.28 -6.27
C LYS A 48 -8.74 8.72 -5.98
N GLY A 49 -7.60 8.90 -5.36
CA GLY A 49 -7.08 10.23 -5.05
C GLY A 49 -5.64 10.20 -4.61
N GLU A 50 -5.12 11.40 -4.31
CA GLU A 50 -3.76 11.63 -3.90
C GLU A 50 -3.71 12.51 -2.65
N ILE A 51 -2.83 12.16 -1.71
CA ILE A 51 -2.57 12.91 -0.49
C ILE A 51 -1.12 13.38 -0.54
N HIS A 52 -0.93 14.70 -0.62
CA HIS A 52 0.39 15.33 -0.59
C HIS A 52 0.78 15.64 0.85
N ILE A 53 1.96 15.22 1.23
CA ILE A 53 2.49 15.42 2.58
C ILE A 53 3.64 16.42 2.59
N ASN A 54 3.86 17.05 3.73
CA ASN A 54 4.95 18.00 3.90
C ASN A 54 6.31 17.29 4.11
N LYS A 55 7.39 18.05 4.02
CA LYS A 55 8.75 17.53 4.17
C LYS A 55 8.97 16.79 5.49
N CYS A 56 8.46 17.33 6.59
CA CYS A 56 8.62 16.70 7.91
C CYS A 56 7.91 15.35 7.97
N ALA A 57 6.69 15.23 7.42
CA ALA A 57 5.98 13.96 7.33
C ALA A 57 6.70 12.96 6.42
N THR A 58 7.28 13.42 5.30
CA THR A 58 8.09 12.57 4.41
C THR A 58 9.32 12.01 5.13
N GLU A 59 10.06 12.85 5.87
CA GLU A 59 11.23 12.41 6.64
C GLU A 59 10.87 11.37 7.72
N ILE A 60 9.73 11.56 8.40
CA ILE A 60 9.24 10.62 9.40
C ILE A 60 8.79 9.30 8.77
N LEU A 61 8.13 9.33 7.61
CA LEU A 61 7.72 8.12 6.89
C LEU A 61 8.90 7.29 6.40
N ASN A 62 10.00 7.93 6.01
CA ASN A 62 11.22 7.26 5.60
C ASN A 62 12.05 6.72 6.78
N SER A 63 11.66 7.05 8.02
CA SER A 63 12.24 6.41 9.19
C SER A 63 11.65 5.01 9.37
N GLU A 64 12.42 4.08 9.93
CA GLU A 64 12.00 2.67 10.13
C GLU A 64 10.83 2.49 11.12
N ASN A 65 10.19 3.56 11.54
CA ASN A 65 9.09 3.54 12.49
C ASN A 65 7.74 3.39 11.78
N ALA A 66 6.83 2.64 12.38
CA ALA A 66 5.45 2.54 11.94
C ALA A 66 4.71 3.86 12.19
N VAL A 67 4.53 4.68 11.17
CA VAL A 67 3.93 6.01 11.26
C VAL A 67 2.63 6.10 10.48
N SER A 68 1.65 6.75 11.09
CA SER A 68 0.37 7.06 10.44
C SER A 68 0.38 8.49 9.85
N ILE A 69 -0.34 8.68 8.76
CA ILE A 69 -0.49 10.01 8.15
C ILE A 69 -1.55 10.80 8.91
N LEU A 70 -1.10 11.80 9.65
CA LEU A 70 -1.94 12.72 10.39
C LEU A 70 -2.30 13.96 9.54
N PRO A 71 -3.46 14.59 9.77
CA PRO A 71 -3.90 15.78 9.04
C PRO A 71 -2.91 16.95 9.07
N ILE A 72 -2.11 17.07 10.14
CA ILE A 72 -1.09 18.11 10.25
C ILE A 72 0.07 17.95 9.27
N GLY A 73 0.35 16.70 8.86
CA GLY A 73 1.38 16.39 7.88
C GLY A 73 0.91 16.56 6.43
N ILE A 74 -0.38 16.80 6.20
CA ILE A 74 -0.97 16.90 4.88
C ILE A 74 -0.98 18.35 4.43
N THR A 75 -0.51 18.59 3.21
CA THR A 75 -0.50 19.92 2.58
C THR A 75 -1.66 20.09 1.60
N ARG A 76 -1.99 19.03 0.86
CA ARG A 76 -2.99 19.08 -0.21
C ARG A 76 -3.63 17.70 -0.40
N ILE A 77 -4.88 17.68 -0.82
CA ILE A 77 -5.62 16.46 -1.16
C ILE A 77 -6.27 16.66 -2.53
N GLU A 78 -6.01 15.74 -3.43
CA GLU A 78 -6.59 15.69 -4.78
C GLU A 78 -7.48 14.46 -4.95
N GLY A 79 -8.46 14.59 -5.83
CA GLY A 79 -9.44 13.54 -6.10
C GLY A 79 -10.62 13.53 -5.13
N GLU A 80 -11.51 12.59 -5.38
CA GLU A 80 -12.68 12.30 -4.53
C GLU A 80 -12.61 10.83 -4.12
N PHE A 81 -12.52 10.60 -2.83
CA PHE A 81 -12.48 9.28 -2.23
C PHE A 81 -13.39 9.21 -1.03
N GLU A 82 -13.87 8.04 -0.74
CA GLU A 82 -14.67 7.73 0.44
C GLU A 82 -13.81 6.94 1.44
N LYS A 83 -14.36 6.79 2.64
CA LYS A 83 -13.74 5.95 3.66
C LYS A 83 -13.47 4.55 3.10
N ASP A 84 -12.31 3.99 3.43
CA ASP A 84 -11.80 2.68 3.00
C ASP A 84 -11.31 2.61 1.55
N ASP A 85 -11.35 3.71 0.80
CA ASP A 85 -10.73 3.79 -0.53
C ASP A 85 -9.20 3.83 -0.46
N ILE A 86 -8.57 3.50 -1.59
CA ILE A 86 -7.12 3.54 -1.78
C ILE A 86 -6.71 4.89 -2.35
N VAL A 87 -5.64 5.46 -1.81
CA VAL A 87 -5.05 6.73 -2.26
C VAL A 87 -3.54 6.60 -2.39
N ARG A 88 -2.95 7.37 -3.30
CA ARG A 88 -1.51 7.55 -3.40
C ARG A 88 -1.02 8.57 -2.39
N ILE A 89 0.14 8.34 -1.85
CA ILE A 89 0.82 9.28 -0.97
C ILE A 89 1.96 9.90 -1.73
N MET A 90 1.91 11.22 -1.86
CA MET A 90 2.89 12.01 -2.59
C MET A 90 3.72 12.83 -1.63
N ASP A 91 5.03 12.90 -1.85
CA ASP A 91 5.93 13.75 -1.09
C ASP A 91 5.74 15.25 -1.45
N PHE A 92 6.54 16.10 -0.79
CA PHE A 92 6.55 17.54 -1.05
C PHE A 92 7.13 17.90 -2.44
N GLN A 93 7.79 16.97 -3.12
CA GLN A 93 8.36 17.14 -4.47
C GLN A 93 7.39 16.61 -5.56
N GLY A 94 6.34 15.92 -5.18
CA GLY A 94 5.38 15.31 -6.09
C GLY A 94 5.76 13.90 -6.54
N ASN A 95 6.68 13.23 -5.84
CA ASN A 95 6.97 11.82 -6.07
C ASN A 95 6.05 10.95 -5.22
N GLN A 96 5.65 9.81 -5.74
CA GLN A 96 4.93 8.81 -4.97
C GLN A 96 5.89 8.16 -3.96
N VAL A 97 5.51 8.16 -2.70
CA VAL A 97 6.26 7.53 -1.60
C VAL A 97 5.54 6.33 -1.01
N GLY A 98 4.30 6.12 -1.43
CA GLY A 98 3.54 4.96 -0.97
C GLY A 98 2.08 5.01 -1.34
N ILE A 99 1.34 4.02 -0.84
CA ILE A 99 -0.09 3.82 -1.07
C ILE A 99 -0.75 3.49 0.25
N GLY A 100 -1.95 3.99 0.47
CA GLY A 100 -2.67 3.73 1.72
C GLY A 100 -4.17 3.68 1.57
N LYS A 101 -4.82 3.03 2.56
CA LYS A 101 -6.27 3.02 2.70
C LYS A 101 -6.68 4.12 3.67
N VAL A 102 -7.60 4.98 3.24
CA VAL A 102 -8.07 6.11 4.05
C VAL A 102 -9.14 5.71 5.07
N ASN A 103 -9.15 6.41 6.21
CA ASN A 103 -10.12 6.23 7.28
C ASN A 103 -11.30 7.22 7.25
N CYS A 104 -11.31 8.17 6.28
CA CYS A 104 -12.33 9.21 6.19
C CYS A 104 -12.50 9.63 4.74
N ASP A 105 -13.60 10.34 4.48
CA ASP A 105 -13.92 10.87 3.17
C ASP A 105 -13.04 12.07 2.82
N ALA A 106 -12.89 12.36 1.52
CA ALA A 106 -12.10 13.47 1.02
C ALA A 106 -12.50 14.84 1.61
N LYS A 107 -13.80 15.06 1.85
CA LYS A 107 -14.32 16.29 2.47
C LYS A 107 -13.81 16.45 3.91
N GLN A 108 -13.95 15.41 4.71
CA GLN A 108 -13.49 15.38 6.11
C GLN A 108 -11.97 15.54 6.19
N ALA A 109 -11.25 14.88 5.30
CA ALA A 109 -9.80 14.98 5.22
C ALA A 109 -9.35 16.41 4.87
N LYS A 110 -9.99 17.05 3.88
CA LYS A 110 -9.72 18.46 3.47
C LYS A 110 -10.00 19.44 4.61
N GLU A 111 -11.08 19.26 5.36
CA GLU A 111 -11.42 20.11 6.52
C GLU A 111 -10.46 19.92 7.70
N ALA A 112 -9.81 18.78 7.79
CA ALA A 112 -8.88 18.44 8.86
C ALA A 112 -7.44 18.88 8.58
N ILE A 113 -7.09 19.27 7.34
CA ILE A 113 -5.74 19.66 6.96
C ILE A 113 -5.18 20.69 7.96
N GLY A 114 -3.96 20.45 8.44
CA GLY A 114 -3.26 21.33 9.38
C GLY A 114 -3.78 21.33 10.81
N LYS A 115 -4.83 20.57 11.14
CA LYS A 115 -5.39 20.53 12.50
C LYS A 115 -4.71 19.48 13.35
N HIS A 116 -4.35 19.86 14.58
CA HIS A 116 -3.83 18.94 15.60
C HIS A 116 -4.95 18.13 16.27
N GLY A 117 -4.59 16.97 16.82
CA GLY A 117 -5.47 16.15 17.66
C GLY A 117 -6.59 15.43 16.90
N LYS A 118 -6.53 15.38 15.58
CA LYS A 118 -7.45 14.62 14.76
C LYS A 118 -6.95 13.20 14.51
N LYS A 119 -7.88 12.28 14.21
CA LYS A 119 -7.53 10.90 13.87
C LYS A 119 -6.68 10.86 12.58
N ALA A 120 -5.85 9.83 12.46
CA ALA A 120 -5.06 9.60 11.27
C ALA A 120 -5.96 9.45 10.04
N VAL A 121 -5.58 10.11 8.94
CA VAL A 121 -6.24 9.96 7.64
C VAL A 121 -5.89 8.60 7.05
N VAL A 122 -4.63 8.18 7.18
CA VAL A 122 -4.17 6.84 6.82
C VAL A 122 -3.45 6.25 8.04
N HIS A 123 -3.91 5.08 8.51
CA HIS A 123 -3.30 4.39 9.64
C HIS A 123 -2.10 3.57 9.17
N TYR A 124 -1.07 3.42 9.99
CA TYR A 124 0.16 2.69 9.66
C TYR A 124 -0.08 1.22 9.24
N ASP A 125 -1.11 0.57 9.77
CA ASP A 125 -1.48 -0.80 9.39
C ASP A 125 -1.96 -0.91 7.94
N TYR A 126 -2.46 0.19 7.41
CA TYR A 126 -3.03 0.31 6.06
C TYR A 126 -2.19 1.23 5.16
N LEU A 127 -0.94 1.43 5.49
CA LEU A 127 0.01 2.21 4.73
C LEU A 127 1.15 1.31 4.25
N TYR A 128 1.38 1.29 2.96
CA TYR A 128 2.53 0.66 2.32
C TYR A 128 3.43 1.76 1.77
N ILE A 129 4.71 1.73 2.09
CA ILE A 129 5.74 2.67 1.64
C ILE A 129 6.64 1.91 0.66
N GLU A 130 6.94 2.54 -0.47
CA GLU A 130 7.81 2.00 -1.52
C GLU A 130 9.28 2.20 -1.22
#